data_c5abe0d340aab82da0ab17b9d7549048
#
_entry.id   c5abe0d340aab82da0ab17b9d7549048
#
_cell.length_a   1.000
_cell.length_b   1.000
_cell.length_c   1.000
_cell.angle_alpha   90.00
_cell.angle_beta   90.00
_cell.angle_gamma   90.00
#
_symmetry.space_group_name_H-M   'P 1'
#
loop_
_entity.id
_entity.type
_entity.pdbx_description
1 polymer ?
#
loop_
_entity_poly.entity_id
_entity_poly.type
_entity_poly.pdbx_seq_one_letter_code
_entity_poly.pdbx_strand_id
1 'polypeptide(L)'
;MSKYNWDEKHIITFPEEKVALSTKDLHVYYGKNESIKGIDMQFEKNKITALIGPSGSGKSTYLRSLNRMNDTIDIAKVTGQILYQGIDVNRPEINVYEMRKHIGMVFQRPNPFAKSIYRNITFAHERAGVKDKQVLDEIVETSLRQAALWDQVKDDLHKSALTLSGGQQQRLCIARAISVKPDILLMDEPASALDPIATAQLEETMLELKKDFTIIIVTHSMQQAARASDYTGFFYLGDLIEYDKTSNIFQKAKLQSTNDYVTGHFG
;
A
#
# COMPACT_ATOMS: atom_id res chain seq x y z
N MET A 1 18.92 -9.67 29.00
CA MET A 1 19.48 -9.61 27.62
C MET A 1 18.35 -9.89 26.64
N SER A 2 18.27 -9.17 25.51
CA SER A 2 17.29 -9.47 24.46
C SER A 2 17.51 -10.89 23.95
N LYS A 3 16.43 -11.66 23.71
CA LYS A 3 16.45 -12.99 23.11
C LYS A 3 17.02 -12.97 21.69
N TYR A 4 16.92 -11.81 21.02
CA TYR A 4 17.31 -11.63 19.62
C TYR A 4 18.43 -10.62 19.47
N ASN A 5 19.26 -10.82 18.43
CA ASN A 5 20.22 -9.83 17.96
C ASN A 5 19.51 -8.91 16.93
N TRP A 6 19.14 -7.71 17.36
CA TRP A 6 18.39 -6.74 16.51
C TRP A 6 19.27 -5.97 15.53
N ASP A 7 20.60 -6.07 15.67
CA ASP A 7 21.56 -5.46 14.74
C ASP A 7 21.76 -6.32 13.49
N GLU A 8 21.40 -7.60 13.57
CA GLU A 8 21.43 -8.50 12.43
C GLU A 8 20.20 -8.27 11.52
N LYS A 9 20.45 -7.98 10.24
CA LYS A 9 19.44 -7.72 9.25
C LYS A 9 19.68 -8.57 8.00
N HIS A 10 18.61 -9.01 7.35
CA HIS A 10 18.67 -9.68 6.04
C HIS A 10 17.70 -8.99 5.08
N ILE A 11 18.24 -8.21 4.15
CA ILE A 11 17.48 -7.40 3.22
C ILE A 11 17.96 -7.70 1.80
N ILE A 12 17.07 -8.23 0.96
CA ILE A 12 17.37 -8.46 -0.46
C ILE A 12 17.28 -7.17 -1.26
N THR A 13 18.01 -7.13 -2.37
CA THR A 13 17.99 -6.03 -3.34
C THR A 13 17.69 -6.56 -4.73
N PHE A 14 17.30 -5.65 -5.62
CA PHE A 14 16.96 -5.96 -7.00
C PHE A 14 17.84 -5.16 -7.98
N PRO A 15 18.04 -5.65 -9.22
CA PRO A 15 18.60 -4.84 -10.29
C PRO A 15 17.78 -3.57 -10.52
N GLU A 16 18.43 -2.45 -10.78
CA GLU A 16 17.81 -1.12 -10.83
C GLU A 16 16.62 -1.05 -11.81
N GLU A 17 16.74 -1.70 -12.96
CA GLU A 17 15.69 -1.75 -13.97
C GLU A 17 14.39 -2.45 -13.51
N LYS A 18 14.48 -3.28 -12.47
CA LYS A 18 13.33 -3.97 -11.85
C LYS A 18 12.72 -3.19 -10.69
N VAL A 19 13.36 -2.13 -10.20
CA VAL A 19 12.88 -1.37 -9.06
C VAL A 19 11.81 -0.38 -9.48
N ALA A 20 10.63 -0.43 -8.84
CA ALA A 20 9.56 0.55 -9.02
C ALA A 20 9.74 1.74 -8.08
N LEU A 21 10.13 1.47 -6.84
CA LEU A 21 10.33 2.44 -5.77
C LEU A 21 11.41 1.94 -4.84
N SER A 22 12.17 2.86 -4.26
CA SER A 22 13.12 2.51 -3.20
C SER A 22 13.25 3.62 -2.18
N THR A 23 13.71 3.24 -0.98
CA THR A 23 14.10 4.19 0.07
C THR A 23 15.59 4.03 0.38
N LYS A 24 16.23 5.14 0.74
CA LYS A 24 17.61 5.18 1.23
C LYS A 24 17.68 6.02 2.49
N ASP A 25 18.16 5.40 3.56
CA ASP A 25 18.33 6.01 4.87
C ASP A 25 17.07 6.78 5.31
N LEU A 26 15.90 6.14 5.14
CA LEU A 26 14.63 6.79 5.41
C LEU A 26 14.34 6.79 6.90
N HIS A 27 14.24 7.98 7.48
CA HIS A 27 13.83 8.20 8.87
C HIS A 27 12.52 8.95 8.94
N VAL A 28 11.70 8.65 9.95
CA VAL A 28 10.48 9.39 10.25
C VAL A 28 10.41 9.69 11.74
N TYR A 29 10.21 10.96 12.05
CA TYR A 29 10.09 11.47 13.40
C TYR A 29 8.69 12.05 13.64
N TYR A 30 8.13 11.82 14.79
CA TYR A 30 6.98 12.56 15.34
C TYR A 30 7.42 13.35 16.56
N GLY A 31 7.67 14.64 16.38
CA GLY A 31 8.34 15.48 17.39
C GLY A 31 9.76 14.92 17.69
N LYS A 32 9.98 14.45 18.91
CA LYS A 32 11.26 13.87 19.33
C LYS A 32 11.33 12.35 19.17
N ASN A 33 10.22 11.69 18.84
CA ASN A 33 10.17 10.24 18.73
C ASN A 33 10.50 9.80 17.31
N GLU A 34 11.57 9.00 17.17
CA GLU A 34 11.95 8.37 15.92
C GLU A 34 11.15 7.09 15.71
N SER A 35 10.23 7.11 14.74
CA SER A 35 9.33 6.01 14.44
C SER A 35 9.82 5.09 13.33
N ILE A 36 10.72 5.58 12.46
CA ILE A 36 11.39 4.82 11.40
C ILE A 36 12.87 5.20 11.44
N LYS A 37 13.74 4.19 11.38
CA LYS A 37 15.16 4.29 11.73
C LYS A 37 16.07 3.87 10.58
N GLY A 38 16.27 4.75 9.58
CA GLY A 38 17.23 4.54 8.50
C GLY A 38 16.90 3.30 7.63
N ILE A 39 15.71 3.26 7.02
CA ILE A 39 15.29 2.09 6.22
C ILE A 39 15.76 2.24 4.77
N ASP A 40 16.56 1.25 4.33
CA ASP A 40 16.88 0.95 2.94
C ASP A 40 16.01 -0.20 2.46
N MET A 41 15.15 0.04 1.47
CA MET A 41 14.26 -0.99 0.93
C MET A 41 13.96 -0.73 -0.53
N GLN A 42 13.87 -1.79 -1.34
CA GLN A 42 13.51 -1.72 -2.76
C GLN A 42 12.25 -2.53 -3.03
N PHE A 43 11.41 -2.04 -3.92
CA PHE A 43 10.18 -2.72 -4.34
C PHE A 43 10.27 -3.10 -5.81
N GLU A 44 10.13 -4.39 -6.10
CA GLU A 44 10.16 -4.90 -7.49
C GLU A 44 8.88 -4.53 -8.22
N LYS A 45 9.01 -4.10 -9.49
CA LYS A 45 7.90 -3.74 -10.38
C LYS A 45 6.91 -4.90 -10.53
N ASN A 46 5.62 -4.57 -10.55
CA ASN A 46 4.51 -5.52 -10.80
C ASN A 46 4.54 -6.72 -9.84
N LYS A 47 4.89 -6.45 -8.59
CA LYS A 47 4.88 -7.41 -7.48
C LYS A 47 4.10 -6.88 -6.30
N ILE A 48 3.65 -7.78 -5.45
CA ILE A 48 3.02 -7.45 -4.18
C ILE A 48 4.07 -7.63 -3.08
N THR A 49 4.36 -6.57 -2.35
CA THR A 49 5.20 -6.61 -1.14
C THR A 49 4.33 -6.38 0.09
N ALA A 50 4.33 -7.35 1.02
CA ALA A 50 3.66 -7.21 2.30
C ALA A 50 4.63 -6.69 3.38
N LEU A 51 4.17 -5.74 4.18
CA LEU A 51 4.86 -5.25 5.37
C LEU A 51 4.16 -5.84 6.60
N ILE A 52 4.87 -6.67 7.37
CA ILE A 52 4.36 -7.34 8.57
C ILE A 52 5.15 -6.91 9.80
N GLY A 53 4.61 -7.16 10.98
CA GLY A 53 5.26 -6.83 12.27
C GLY A 53 4.22 -6.45 13.33
N PRO A 54 4.61 -6.37 14.60
CA PRO A 54 3.72 -6.00 15.70
C PRO A 54 3.07 -4.62 15.50
N SER A 55 1.96 -4.38 16.21
CA SER A 55 1.38 -3.05 16.26
C SER A 55 2.39 -2.04 16.80
N GLY A 56 2.44 -0.84 16.20
CA GLY A 56 3.41 0.20 16.58
C GLY A 56 4.84 0.00 16.03
N SER A 57 5.09 -1.01 15.18
CA SER A 57 6.43 -1.23 14.61
C SER A 57 6.80 -0.25 13.47
N GLY A 58 5.91 0.69 13.11
CA GLY A 58 6.20 1.73 12.12
C GLY A 58 5.71 1.44 10.68
N LYS A 59 5.12 0.29 10.39
CA LYS A 59 4.69 -0.13 9.03
C LYS A 59 3.84 0.92 8.30
N SER A 60 2.75 1.36 8.91
CA SER A 60 1.86 2.38 8.31
C SER A 60 2.54 3.75 8.21
N THR A 61 3.43 4.09 9.16
CA THR A 61 4.27 5.29 9.10
C THR A 61 5.20 5.24 7.90
N TYR A 62 5.89 4.10 7.71
CA TYR A 62 6.75 3.87 6.56
C TYR A 62 5.95 3.92 5.25
N LEU A 63 4.84 3.17 5.15
CA LEU A 63 3.98 3.15 3.96
C LEU A 63 3.52 4.56 3.57
N ARG A 64 3.02 5.35 4.54
CA ARG A 64 2.55 6.72 4.33
C ARG A 64 3.64 7.69 3.94
N SER A 65 4.90 7.42 4.26
CA SER A 65 6.03 8.22 3.79
C SER A 65 6.23 8.10 2.29
N LEU A 66 6.00 6.90 1.71
CA LEU A 66 6.27 6.61 0.30
C LEU A 66 5.49 7.50 -0.67
N ASN A 67 4.35 8.07 -0.26
CA ASN A 67 3.60 9.06 -1.03
C ASN A 67 3.40 10.39 -0.28
N ARG A 68 4.26 10.66 0.71
CA ARG A 68 4.30 11.91 1.47
C ARG A 68 3.01 12.23 2.23
N MET A 69 2.23 11.20 2.62
CA MET A 69 1.04 11.43 3.46
C MET A 69 1.39 11.93 4.86
N ASN A 70 2.61 11.65 5.36
CA ASN A 70 3.07 12.17 6.64
C ASN A 70 3.27 13.69 6.64
N ASP A 71 3.41 14.34 5.47
CA ASP A 71 3.47 15.80 5.35
C ASP A 71 2.21 16.51 5.86
N THR A 72 1.10 15.80 6.00
CA THR A 72 -0.16 16.35 6.55
C THR A 72 -0.19 16.38 8.09
N ILE A 73 0.87 15.91 8.75
CA ILE A 73 0.99 15.84 10.20
C ILE A 73 2.05 16.85 10.64
N ASP A 74 1.66 17.92 11.30
CA ASP A 74 2.53 19.07 11.64
C ASP A 74 3.81 18.69 12.39
N ILE A 75 3.74 17.67 13.25
CA ILE A 75 4.88 17.21 14.05
C ILE A 75 5.72 16.14 13.33
N ALA A 76 5.31 15.69 12.14
CA ALA A 76 6.05 14.69 11.40
C ALA A 76 7.20 15.33 10.62
N LYS A 77 8.35 14.65 10.64
CA LYS A 77 9.52 14.98 9.83
C LYS A 77 10.04 13.72 9.16
N VAL A 78 10.14 13.76 7.85
CA VAL A 78 10.70 12.67 7.04
C VAL A 78 12.04 13.11 6.47
N THR A 79 13.09 12.30 6.67
CA THR A 79 14.43 12.53 6.11
C THR A 79 14.91 11.28 5.39
N GLY A 80 16.01 11.38 4.64
CA GLY A 80 16.45 10.34 3.71
C GLY A 80 15.79 10.51 2.35
N GLN A 81 15.92 9.51 1.50
CA GLN A 81 15.45 9.58 0.12
C GLN A 81 14.33 8.56 -0.17
N ILE A 82 13.39 8.97 -1.01
CA ILE A 82 12.36 8.11 -1.58
C ILE A 82 12.50 8.23 -3.10
N LEU A 83 13.05 7.20 -3.72
CA LEU A 83 13.43 7.23 -5.14
C LEU A 83 12.36 6.56 -6.00
N TYR A 84 11.69 7.34 -6.82
CA TYR A 84 10.75 6.89 -7.83
C TYR A 84 11.28 7.28 -9.21
N GLN A 85 11.51 6.30 -10.09
CA GLN A 85 12.12 6.49 -11.41
C GLN A 85 13.45 7.33 -11.36
N GLY A 86 14.27 7.09 -10.34
CA GLY A 86 15.53 7.81 -10.12
C GLY A 86 15.39 9.20 -9.52
N ILE A 87 14.17 9.68 -9.32
CA ILE A 87 13.89 11.01 -8.73
C ILE A 87 13.58 10.83 -7.25
N ASP A 88 14.25 11.61 -6.41
CA ASP A 88 13.93 11.68 -4.98
C ASP A 88 12.65 12.50 -4.77
N VAL A 89 11.54 11.79 -4.54
CA VAL A 89 10.22 12.41 -4.36
C VAL A 89 10.03 13.02 -2.96
N ASN A 90 11.00 12.83 -2.05
CA ASN A 90 10.97 13.45 -0.72
C ASN A 90 11.45 14.92 -0.73
N ARG A 91 11.95 15.41 -1.86
CA ARG A 91 12.41 16.80 -1.99
C ARG A 91 11.28 17.79 -1.92
N PRO A 92 11.50 19.00 -1.31
CA PRO A 92 10.49 20.04 -1.20
C PRO A 92 9.94 20.55 -2.55
N GLU A 93 10.76 20.52 -3.61
CA GLU A 93 10.41 21.02 -4.94
C GLU A 93 9.40 20.13 -5.68
N ILE A 94 9.21 18.90 -5.23
CA ILE A 94 8.31 17.96 -5.87
C ILE A 94 6.85 18.37 -5.65
N ASN A 95 6.11 18.46 -6.75
CA ASN A 95 4.67 18.66 -6.68
C ASN A 95 3.99 17.36 -6.16
N VAL A 96 3.59 17.40 -4.90
CA VAL A 96 3.00 16.25 -4.20
C VAL A 96 1.70 15.76 -4.86
N TYR A 97 0.91 16.66 -5.45
CA TYR A 97 -0.34 16.28 -6.13
C TYR A 97 -0.08 15.51 -7.41
N GLU A 98 0.92 15.92 -8.19
CA GLU A 98 1.34 15.18 -9.39
C GLU A 98 1.95 13.82 -9.02
N MET A 99 2.85 13.81 -8.03
CA MET A 99 3.49 12.58 -7.55
C MET A 99 2.44 11.55 -7.08
N ARG A 100 1.40 11.98 -6.37
CA ARG A 100 0.32 11.09 -5.88
C ARG A 100 -0.57 10.51 -6.97
N LYS A 101 -0.49 10.99 -8.21
CA LYS A 101 -1.12 10.33 -9.37
C LYS A 101 -0.37 9.04 -9.73
N HIS A 102 0.93 9.00 -9.49
CA HIS A 102 1.79 7.84 -9.74
C HIS A 102 1.89 6.88 -8.56
N ILE A 103 1.78 7.40 -7.33
CA ILE A 103 1.85 6.62 -6.09
C ILE A 103 0.53 6.79 -5.34
N GLY A 104 -0.46 5.96 -5.72
CA GLY A 104 -1.80 5.98 -5.14
C GLY A 104 -1.86 5.33 -3.76
N MET A 105 -2.93 5.61 -3.00
CA MET A 105 -3.10 5.04 -1.66
C MET A 105 -4.55 4.65 -1.38
N VAL A 106 -4.72 3.47 -0.79
CA VAL A 106 -5.97 2.97 -0.21
C VAL A 106 -5.79 2.88 1.31
N PHE A 107 -6.70 3.50 2.04
CA PHE A 107 -6.63 3.60 3.50
C PHE A 107 -7.31 2.42 4.19
N GLN A 108 -6.94 2.20 5.44
CA GLN A 108 -7.50 1.15 6.30
C GLN A 108 -9.03 1.24 6.42
N ARG A 109 -9.54 2.46 6.65
CA ARG A 109 -10.98 2.71 6.66
C ARG A 109 -11.42 3.18 5.29
N PRO A 110 -12.45 2.57 4.68
CA PRO A 110 -13.02 3.07 3.45
C PRO A 110 -13.38 4.55 3.59
N ASN A 111 -13.01 5.35 2.60
CA ASN A 111 -13.25 6.79 2.60
C ASN A 111 -13.84 7.27 1.26
N PRO A 112 -14.95 6.67 0.80
CA PRO A 112 -15.60 7.17 -0.40
C PRO A 112 -16.06 8.61 -0.19
N PHE A 113 -16.00 9.41 -1.26
CA PHE A 113 -16.57 10.76 -1.22
C PHE A 113 -18.08 10.65 -1.00
N ALA A 114 -18.67 11.61 -0.29
CA ALA A 114 -20.11 11.75 -0.13
C ALA A 114 -20.77 12.20 -1.48
N LYS A 115 -20.56 11.38 -2.50
CA LYS A 115 -21.01 11.54 -3.89
C LYS A 115 -21.53 10.19 -4.39
N SER A 116 -22.03 10.15 -5.63
CA SER A 116 -22.41 8.89 -6.27
C SER A 116 -21.21 7.98 -6.50
N ILE A 117 -21.46 6.69 -6.73
CA ILE A 117 -20.45 5.69 -7.11
C ILE A 117 -19.69 6.19 -8.35
N TYR A 118 -20.42 6.61 -9.38
CA TYR A 118 -19.89 7.19 -10.62
C TYR A 118 -18.94 8.36 -10.34
N ARG A 119 -19.38 9.34 -9.53
CA ARG A 119 -18.57 10.53 -9.22
C ARG A 119 -17.38 10.27 -8.29
N ASN A 120 -17.34 9.17 -7.56
CA ASN A 120 -16.14 8.77 -6.84
C ASN A 120 -14.96 8.46 -7.77
N ILE A 121 -15.26 7.94 -8.97
CA ILE A 121 -14.24 7.59 -9.96
C ILE A 121 -13.96 8.77 -10.89
N THR A 122 -15.00 9.43 -11.41
CA THR A 122 -14.83 10.49 -12.42
C THR A 122 -14.24 11.78 -11.87
N PHE A 123 -14.33 12.03 -10.57
CA PHE A 123 -13.95 13.30 -9.94
C PHE A 123 -12.53 13.77 -10.31
N ALA A 124 -11.54 12.89 -10.27
CA ALA A 124 -10.16 13.22 -10.61
C ALA A 124 -10.01 13.55 -12.11
N HIS A 125 -10.70 12.79 -12.97
CA HIS A 125 -10.67 12.94 -14.43
C HIS A 125 -11.38 14.23 -14.88
N GLU A 126 -12.54 14.52 -14.30
CA GLU A 126 -13.25 15.78 -14.54
C GLU A 126 -12.38 17.00 -14.16
N ARG A 127 -11.68 16.91 -13.01
CA ARG A 127 -10.72 17.92 -12.58
C ARG A 127 -9.49 18.06 -13.47
N ALA A 128 -9.07 16.97 -14.09
CA ALA A 128 -8.02 16.96 -15.11
C ALA A 128 -8.50 17.45 -16.50
N GLY A 129 -9.76 17.83 -16.62
CA GLY A 129 -10.32 18.41 -17.85
C GLY A 129 -10.98 17.42 -18.79
N VAL A 130 -11.15 16.14 -18.40
CA VAL A 130 -11.90 15.16 -19.20
C VAL A 130 -13.40 15.51 -19.15
N LYS A 131 -13.98 15.86 -20.30
CA LYS A 131 -15.38 16.27 -20.43
C LYS A 131 -16.21 15.27 -21.23
N ASP A 132 -15.56 14.41 -22.00
CA ASP A 132 -16.24 13.42 -22.82
C ASP A 132 -16.89 12.36 -21.92
N LYS A 133 -18.23 12.28 -22.02
CA LYS A 133 -19.01 11.36 -21.22
C LYS A 133 -18.69 9.90 -21.54
N GLN A 134 -18.44 9.57 -22.80
CA GLN A 134 -18.14 8.20 -23.21
C GLN A 134 -16.82 7.74 -22.59
N VAL A 135 -15.79 8.61 -22.61
CA VAL A 135 -14.50 8.33 -21.97
C VAL A 135 -14.66 8.13 -20.46
N LEU A 136 -15.47 8.96 -19.80
CA LEU A 136 -15.74 8.82 -18.37
C LEU A 136 -16.49 7.52 -18.04
N ASP A 137 -17.48 7.14 -18.87
CA ASP A 137 -18.23 5.89 -18.71
C ASP A 137 -17.29 4.67 -18.84
N GLU A 138 -16.39 4.66 -19.82
CA GLU A 138 -15.38 3.61 -20.01
C GLU A 138 -14.39 3.51 -18.82
N ILE A 139 -13.94 4.64 -18.28
CA ILE A 139 -13.08 4.68 -17.09
C ILE A 139 -13.80 4.08 -15.89
N VAL A 140 -15.07 4.45 -15.68
CA VAL A 140 -15.89 3.96 -14.56
C VAL A 140 -16.08 2.45 -14.67
N GLU A 141 -16.52 1.96 -15.82
CA GLU A 141 -16.74 0.52 -16.02
C GLU A 141 -15.43 -0.27 -15.84
N THR A 142 -14.35 0.15 -16.50
CA THR A 142 -13.05 -0.52 -16.42
C THR A 142 -12.54 -0.59 -14.97
N SER A 143 -12.56 0.53 -14.25
CA SER A 143 -12.07 0.58 -12.87
C SER A 143 -12.92 -0.25 -11.92
N LEU A 144 -14.24 -0.24 -12.08
CA LEU A 144 -15.14 -1.06 -11.26
C LEU A 144 -15.00 -2.55 -11.55
N ARG A 145 -14.75 -2.94 -12.82
CA ARG A 145 -14.46 -4.33 -13.20
C ARG A 145 -13.14 -4.80 -12.59
N GLN A 146 -12.06 -4.00 -12.70
CA GLN A 146 -10.77 -4.32 -12.12
C GLN A 146 -10.82 -4.44 -10.59
N ALA A 147 -11.69 -3.68 -9.92
CA ALA A 147 -11.93 -3.78 -8.48
C ALA A 147 -12.99 -4.84 -8.08
N ALA A 148 -13.42 -5.70 -9.02
CA ALA A 148 -14.45 -6.73 -8.83
C ALA A 148 -15.77 -6.19 -8.20
N LEU A 149 -16.16 -4.97 -8.57
CA LEU A 149 -17.36 -4.31 -8.02
C LEU A 149 -18.45 -4.06 -9.08
N TRP A 150 -18.13 -4.07 -10.37
CA TRP A 150 -19.03 -3.70 -11.46
C TRP A 150 -20.40 -4.38 -11.40
N ASP A 151 -20.42 -5.71 -11.34
CA ASP A 151 -21.66 -6.48 -11.40
C ASP A 151 -22.59 -6.23 -10.21
N GLN A 152 -22.07 -5.72 -9.10
CA GLN A 152 -22.83 -5.39 -7.91
C GLN A 152 -23.42 -3.98 -7.94
N VAL A 153 -22.90 -3.08 -8.78
CA VAL A 153 -23.26 -1.65 -8.72
C VAL A 153 -23.63 -1.02 -10.08
N LYS A 154 -23.49 -1.75 -11.19
CA LYS A 154 -23.70 -1.23 -12.55
C LYS A 154 -25.07 -0.57 -12.77
N ASP A 155 -26.12 -1.05 -12.10
CA ASP A 155 -27.47 -0.51 -12.19
C ASP A 155 -27.71 0.67 -11.21
N ASP A 156 -26.74 0.93 -10.32
CA ASP A 156 -26.85 1.89 -9.22
C ASP A 156 -25.76 2.96 -9.21
N LEU A 157 -25.06 3.18 -10.33
CA LEU A 157 -23.88 4.06 -10.42
C LEU A 157 -24.14 5.49 -9.93
N HIS A 158 -25.38 5.97 -10.02
CA HIS A 158 -25.74 7.32 -9.58
C HIS A 158 -26.24 7.39 -8.12
N LYS A 159 -26.37 6.24 -7.44
CA LYS A 159 -26.68 6.22 -6.00
C LYS A 159 -25.47 6.67 -5.18
N SER A 160 -25.75 7.10 -3.95
CA SER A 160 -24.71 7.52 -3.01
C SER A 160 -23.74 6.36 -2.70
N ALA A 161 -22.45 6.61 -2.78
CA ALA A 161 -21.42 5.64 -2.39
C ALA A 161 -21.49 5.25 -0.90
N LEU A 162 -22.09 6.10 -0.06
CA LEU A 162 -22.23 5.83 1.38
C LEU A 162 -23.29 4.77 1.70
N THR A 163 -24.12 4.38 0.73
CA THR A 163 -25.10 3.30 0.90
C THR A 163 -24.53 1.90 0.68
N LEU A 164 -23.31 1.81 0.17
CA LEU A 164 -22.61 0.57 -0.07
C LEU A 164 -22.19 -0.10 1.25
N SER A 165 -22.08 -1.44 1.26
CA SER A 165 -21.46 -2.17 2.37
C SER A 165 -19.98 -1.79 2.56
N GLY A 166 -19.40 -2.07 3.72
CA GLY A 166 -17.99 -1.75 3.99
C GLY A 166 -17.02 -2.34 2.96
N GLY A 167 -17.23 -3.61 2.55
CA GLY A 167 -16.43 -4.26 1.52
C GLY A 167 -16.61 -3.63 0.13
N GLN A 168 -17.84 -3.25 -0.22
CA GLN A 168 -18.10 -2.53 -1.47
C GLN A 168 -17.48 -1.13 -1.47
N GLN A 169 -17.55 -0.41 -0.34
CA GLN A 169 -16.89 0.90 -0.19
C GLN A 169 -15.38 0.76 -0.34
N GLN A 170 -14.76 -0.27 0.23
CA GLN A 170 -13.34 -0.52 0.10
C GLN A 170 -12.95 -0.78 -1.36
N ARG A 171 -13.69 -1.64 -2.06
CA ARG A 171 -13.46 -1.88 -3.50
C ARG A 171 -13.71 -0.62 -4.35
N LEU A 172 -14.67 0.21 -3.99
CA LEU A 172 -14.85 1.50 -4.64
C LEU A 172 -13.64 2.43 -4.43
N CYS A 173 -13.07 2.47 -3.23
CA CYS A 173 -11.84 3.24 -2.97
C CYS A 173 -10.65 2.70 -3.78
N ILE A 174 -10.55 1.38 -3.98
CA ILE A 174 -9.57 0.77 -4.88
C ILE A 174 -9.85 1.19 -6.32
N ALA A 175 -11.09 1.04 -6.83
CA ALA A 175 -11.47 1.46 -8.17
C ALA A 175 -11.12 2.93 -8.43
N ARG A 176 -11.39 3.81 -7.46
CA ARG A 176 -11.01 5.22 -7.52
C ARG A 176 -9.51 5.42 -7.62
N ALA A 177 -8.73 4.68 -6.82
CA ALA A 177 -7.28 4.80 -6.80
C ALA A 177 -6.64 4.32 -8.12
N ILE A 178 -7.12 3.21 -8.70
CA ILE A 178 -6.57 2.65 -9.94
C ILE A 178 -7.09 3.36 -11.20
N SER A 179 -8.19 4.11 -11.13
CA SER A 179 -8.75 4.81 -12.28
C SER A 179 -7.78 5.81 -12.91
N VAL A 180 -6.91 6.40 -12.11
CA VAL A 180 -5.86 7.32 -12.59
C VAL A 180 -4.61 6.60 -13.11
N LYS A 181 -4.62 5.25 -13.11
CA LYS A 181 -3.52 4.37 -13.56
C LYS A 181 -2.18 4.69 -12.88
N PRO A 182 -2.10 4.59 -11.56
CA PRO A 182 -0.83 4.80 -10.86
C PRO A 182 0.16 3.68 -11.20
N ASP A 183 1.46 3.93 -11.06
CA ASP A 183 2.48 2.87 -11.17
C ASP A 183 2.55 2.03 -9.90
N ILE A 184 2.23 2.65 -8.76
CA ILE A 184 2.35 2.05 -7.43
C ILE A 184 1.05 2.28 -6.65
N LEU A 185 0.56 1.22 -6.02
CA LEU A 185 -0.62 1.25 -5.15
C LEU A 185 -0.24 0.85 -3.73
N LEU A 186 -0.33 1.81 -2.83
CA LEU A 186 -0.12 1.60 -1.39
C LEU A 186 -1.44 1.21 -0.73
N MET A 187 -1.43 0.18 0.11
CA MET A 187 -2.62 -0.30 0.82
C MET A 187 -2.32 -0.44 2.32
N ASP A 188 -2.94 0.39 3.15
CA ASP A 188 -2.78 0.36 4.60
C ASP A 188 -3.88 -0.48 5.22
N GLU A 189 -3.61 -1.73 5.58
CA GLU A 189 -4.54 -2.69 6.21
C GLU A 189 -5.92 -2.78 5.52
N PRO A 190 -6.01 -2.95 4.20
CA PRO A 190 -7.27 -2.76 3.46
C PRO A 190 -8.34 -3.81 3.79
N ALA A 191 -7.99 -4.91 4.43
CA ALA A 191 -8.90 -5.99 4.82
C ALA A 191 -9.33 -5.95 6.30
N SER A 192 -8.81 -5.01 7.12
CA SER A 192 -8.98 -5.03 8.58
C SER A 192 -10.43 -4.96 9.07
N ALA A 193 -11.33 -4.39 8.27
CA ALA A 193 -12.75 -4.23 8.59
C ALA A 193 -13.66 -5.09 7.69
N LEU A 194 -13.10 -6.04 6.94
CA LEU A 194 -13.83 -6.89 6.00
C LEU A 194 -14.13 -8.27 6.62
N ASP A 195 -15.28 -8.83 6.22
CA ASP A 195 -15.57 -10.23 6.47
C ASP A 195 -14.67 -11.17 5.66
N PRO A 196 -14.62 -12.49 5.96
CA PRO A 196 -13.74 -13.42 5.26
C PRO A 196 -14.00 -13.50 3.73
N ILE A 197 -15.25 -13.35 3.28
CA ILE A 197 -15.60 -13.42 1.86
C ILE A 197 -15.09 -12.18 1.14
N ALA A 198 -15.33 -11.00 1.71
CA ALA A 198 -14.84 -9.74 1.15
C ALA A 198 -13.29 -9.68 1.16
N THR A 199 -12.65 -10.26 2.18
CA THR A 199 -11.18 -10.38 2.26
C THR A 199 -10.64 -11.27 1.13
N ALA A 200 -11.24 -12.42 0.88
CA ALA A 200 -10.82 -13.31 -0.22
C ALA A 200 -10.98 -12.61 -1.59
N GLN A 201 -12.09 -11.91 -1.81
CA GLN A 201 -12.31 -11.12 -3.03
C GLN A 201 -11.27 -9.99 -3.20
N LEU A 202 -10.87 -9.35 -2.10
CA LEU A 202 -9.80 -8.35 -2.12
C LEU A 202 -8.46 -8.98 -2.50
N GLU A 203 -8.11 -10.15 -1.94
CA GLU A 203 -6.88 -10.88 -2.26
C GLU A 203 -6.84 -11.26 -3.75
N GLU A 204 -7.92 -11.80 -4.30
CA GLU A 204 -8.06 -12.10 -5.74
C GLU A 204 -7.89 -10.83 -6.59
N THR A 205 -8.55 -9.73 -6.18
CA THR A 205 -8.42 -8.43 -6.85
C THR A 205 -6.96 -7.96 -6.88
N MET A 206 -6.23 -8.07 -5.76
CA MET A 206 -4.82 -7.67 -5.69
C MET A 206 -3.93 -8.53 -6.61
N LEU A 207 -4.19 -9.84 -6.71
CA LEU A 207 -3.46 -10.75 -7.59
C LEU A 207 -3.68 -10.42 -9.08
N GLU A 208 -4.86 -9.95 -9.46
CA GLU A 208 -5.11 -9.45 -10.81
C GLU A 208 -4.44 -8.08 -11.04
N LEU A 209 -4.59 -7.15 -10.09
CA LEU A 209 -4.04 -5.79 -10.19
C LEU A 209 -2.52 -5.76 -10.27
N LYS A 210 -1.80 -6.72 -9.67
CA LYS A 210 -0.32 -6.75 -9.73
C LYS A 210 0.24 -6.93 -11.12
N LYS A 211 -0.58 -7.35 -12.11
CA LYS A 211 -0.16 -7.44 -13.51
C LYS A 211 0.17 -6.07 -14.09
N ASP A 212 -0.55 -5.05 -13.62
CA ASP A 212 -0.44 -3.68 -14.11
C ASP A 212 0.22 -2.74 -13.10
N PHE A 213 0.12 -3.03 -11.80
CA PHE A 213 0.53 -2.15 -10.70
C PHE A 213 1.55 -2.83 -9.77
N THR A 214 2.47 -2.05 -9.23
CA THR A 214 3.27 -2.47 -8.08
C THR A 214 2.47 -2.23 -6.80
N ILE A 215 2.29 -3.24 -5.96
CA ILE A 215 1.46 -3.13 -4.76
C ILE A 215 2.32 -3.26 -3.51
N ILE A 216 2.16 -2.33 -2.56
CA ILE A 216 2.77 -2.41 -1.24
C ILE A 216 1.64 -2.39 -0.21
N ILE A 217 1.53 -3.46 0.58
CA ILE A 217 0.44 -3.63 1.53
C ILE A 217 0.97 -3.77 2.95
N VAL A 218 0.39 -3.03 3.90
CA VAL A 218 0.52 -3.32 5.33
C VAL A 218 -0.60 -4.27 5.73
N THR A 219 -0.28 -5.35 6.42
CA THR A 219 -1.27 -6.27 6.96
C THR A 219 -0.85 -6.86 8.31
N HIS A 220 -1.83 -7.10 9.17
CA HIS A 220 -1.65 -7.86 10.41
C HIS A 220 -1.96 -9.36 10.22
N SER A 221 -2.54 -9.74 9.07
CA SER A 221 -2.84 -11.14 8.76
C SER A 221 -1.64 -11.83 8.13
N MET A 222 -0.99 -12.71 8.88
CA MET A 222 0.09 -13.56 8.37
C MET A 222 -0.39 -14.43 7.21
N GLN A 223 -1.62 -14.92 7.29
CA GLN A 223 -2.23 -15.73 6.23
C GLN A 223 -2.42 -14.93 4.94
N GLN A 224 -2.87 -13.68 5.03
CA GLN A 224 -2.99 -12.78 3.87
C GLN A 224 -1.63 -12.50 3.26
N ALA A 225 -0.62 -12.14 4.06
CA ALA A 225 0.73 -11.92 3.58
C ALA A 225 1.28 -13.15 2.86
N ALA A 226 1.13 -14.35 3.46
CA ALA A 226 1.63 -15.59 2.89
C ALA A 226 0.95 -15.98 1.57
N ARG A 227 -0.36 -15.68 1.39
CA ARG A 227 -1.09 -16.05 0.16
C ARG A 227 -0.97 -15.02 -0.95
N ALA A 228 -1.01 -13.73 -0.60
CA ALA A 228 -1.20 -12.67 -1.57
C ALA A 228 0.09 -11.93 -1.98
N SER A 229 1.22 -12.09 -1.25
CA SER A 229 2.42 -11.33 -1.57
C SER A 229 3.53 -12.16 -2.22
N ASP A 230 4.35 -11.51 -3.05
CA ASP A 230 5.56 -12.07 -3.64
C ASP A 230 6.76 -11.90 -2.69
N TYR A 231 6.81 -10.77 -1.98
CA TYR A 231 7.85 -10.41 -1.01
C TYR A 231 7.23 -10.00 0.31
N THR A 232 7.95 -10.20 1.40
CA THR A 232 7.51 -9.80 2.74
C THR A 232 8.64 -9.15 3.52
N GLY A 233 8.36 -7.97 4.10
CA GLY A 233 9.27 -7.24 5.00
C GLY A 233 8.77 -7.31 6.43
N PHE A 234 9.61 -7.78 7.37
CA PHE A 234 9.32 -7.80 8.80
C PHE A 234 9.86 -6.56 9.48
N PHE A 235 8.96 -5.80 10.11
CA PHE A 235 9.26 -4.57 10.83
C PHE A 235 9.17 -4.78 12.34
N TYR A 236 10.14 -4.23 13.08
CA TYR A 236 10.12 -4.22 14.53
C TYR A 236 10.70 -2.92 15.09
N LEU A 237 9.95 -2.22 15.94
CA LEU A 237 10.35 -0.98 16.62
C LEU A 237 11.00 0.09 15.72
N GLY A 238 10.46 0.25 14.50
CA GLY A 238 10.94 1.24 13.54
C GLY A 238 12.04 0.77 12.61
N ASP A 239 12.53 -0.44 12.78
CA ASP A 239 13.54 -1.09 11.95
C ASP A 239 12.91 -2.07 10.94
N LEU A 240 13.51 -2.19 9.75
CA LEU A 240 13.30 -3.31 8.83
C LEU A 240 14.30 -4.41 9.21
N ILE A 241 13.81 -5.52 9.71
CA ILE A 241 14.63 -6.61 10.23
C ILE A 241 14.97 -7.62 9.14
N GLU A 242 13.96 -8.10 8.43
CA GLU A 242 14.14 -9.06 7.35
C GLU A 242 13.24 -8.72 6.17
N TYR A 243 13.79 -8.81 4.95
CA TYR A 243 13.05 -8.63 3.70
C TYR A 243 13.50 -9.65 2.66
N ASP A 244 12.60 -10.54 2.27
CA ASP A 244 12.90 -11.59 1.30
C ASP A 244 11.60 -12.03 0.58
N LYS A 245 11.72 -13.01 -0.32
CA LYS A 245 10.55 -13.69 -0.90
C LYS A 245 9.63 -14.18 0.21
N THR A 246 8.34 -14.02 0.01
CA THR A 246 7.32 -14.45 0.98
C THR A 246 7.49 -15.92 1.40
N SER A 247 7.78 -16.80 0.43
CA SER A 247 8.06 -18.21 0.73
C SER A 247 9.25 -18.42 1.67
N ASN A 248 10.30 -17.59 1.58
CA ASN A 248 11.44 -17.66 2.48
C ASN A 248 11.07 -17.19 3.89
N ILE A 249 10.40 -16.03 4.00
CA ILE A 249 9.97 -15.45 5.28
C ILE A 249 9.10 -16.44 6.07
N PHE A 250 8.15 -17.12 5.42
CA PHE A 250 7.20 -18.01 6.12
C PHE A 250 7.68 -19.46 6.29
N GLN A 251 8.67 -19.92 5.52
CA GLN A 251 9.13 -21.32 5.55
C GLN A 251 10.58 -21.47 6.01
N LYS A 252 11.42 -20.47 5.76
CA LYS A 252 12.88 -20.52 5.97
C LYS A 252 13.46 -19.16 6.30
N ALA A 253 12.80 -18.42 7.24
CA ALA A 253 13.31 -17.13 7.68
C ALA A 253 14.81 -17.24 8.09
N LYS A 254 15.60 -16.26 7.67
CA LYS A 254 17.05 -16.24 7.96
C LYS A 254 17.30 -15.88 9.42
N LEU A 255 16.42 -15.05 9.99
CA LEU A 255 16.55 -14.56 11.35
C LEU A 255 15.57 -15.26 12.29
N GLN A 256 16.07 -15.65 13.47
CA GLN A 256 15.23 -16.32 14.48
C GLN A 256 14.06 -15.43 14.93
N SER A 257 14.27 -14.12 15.03
CA SER A 257 13.23 -13.16 15.38
C SER A 257 12.06 -13.18 14.38
N THR A 258 12.34 -13.23 13.08
CA THR A 258 11.35 -13.33 12.04
C THR A 258 10.62 -14.68 12.10
N ASN A 259 11.38 -15.78 12.24
CA ASN A 259 10.79 -17.11 12.36
C ASN A 259 9.83 -17.20 13.55
N ASP A 260 10.25 -16.73 14.71
CA ASP A 260 9.43 -16.75 15.93
C ASP A 260 8.18 -15.88 15.75
N TYR A 261 8.29 -14.74 15.04
CA TYR A 261 7.14 -13.87 14.76
C TYR A 261 6.11 -14.56 13.87
N VAL A 262 6.51 -15.12 12.74
CA VAL A 262 5.58 -15.73 11.78
C VAL A 262 4.98 -17.05 12.27
N THR A 263 5.66 -17.74 13.21
CA THR A 263 5.17 -18.99 13.84
C THR A 263 4.39 -18.74 15.12
N GLY A 264 4.25 -17.48 15.58
CA GLY A 264 3.50 -17.13 16.78
C GLY A 264 4.23 -17.37 18.11
N HIS A 265 5.56 -17.58 18.07
CA HIS A 265 6.42 -17.78 19.25
C HIS A 265 7.16 -16.50 19.67
N PHE A 266 6.75 -15.37 19.13
CA PHE A 266 7.36 -14.07 19.38
C PHE A 266 6.82 -13.46 20.67
N GLY A 267 7.72 -13.29 21.69
CA GLY A 267 7.37 -12.72 22.99
C GLY A 267 8.38 -13.07 24.06
#